data_31d6c234b6ab709632b1e74e18e73020
#
_entry.id   31d6c234b6ab709632b1e74e18e73020
#
_cell.length_a   1.000
_cell.length_b   1.000
_cell.length_c   1.000
_cell.angle_alpha   90.00
_cell.angle_beta   90.00
_cell.angle_gamma   90.00
#
_symmetry.space_group_name_H-M   'P 1'
#
loop_
_entity.id
_entity.type
_entity.pdbx_description
1 polymer ?
#
loop_
_entity_poly.entity_id
_entity_poly.type
_entity_poly.pdbx_seq_one_letter_code
_entity_poly.pdbx_strand_id
1 'polypeptide(L)'
;MDFLLECIGFPPDQGLEALKKTVLAKGEPTPYRGPRGDSLRYPLAGGLEVRVERGTGEERWNVWPYARVDHRLRMAVFETRGVPDSPFDRLLYGVANPRPPKSAGMDPGDEVPGTSLDLLDEEYLLTAYVTDGLRLPRQLAVGHVLALSLAGFALDVHFVGPNEESPSPEVFERPHGALFRTLGDEEDPGGCMDVSLRVRSLRHVRNPLTGVEVDIVEADAPGRPMPLFLSRWQLEAEGLPAPRPGWRIEGAFLFQGSIAGGLPRQTPRAFG
;
A
#
# COMPACT_ATOMS: atom_id res chain seq x y z
N MET A 1 -10.62 3.39 -11.89
CA MET A 1 -10.11 3.37 -10.50
C MET A 1 -10.68 4.50 -9.62
N ASP A 2 -11.85 4.96 -9.98
CA ASP A 2 -12.49 6.10 -9.30
C ASP A 2 -12.97 5.73 -7.88
N PHE A 3 -13.29 4.45 -7.65
CA PHE A 3 -13.69 3.92 -6.34
C PHE A 3 -12.62 4.08 -5.24
N LEU A 4 -11.33 4.13 -5.59
CA LEU A 4 -10.26 4.39 -4.61
C LEU A 4 -10.31 5.82 -4.03
N LEU A 5 -10.96 6.75 -4.70
CA LEU A 5 -11.12 8.10 -4.21
C LEU A 5 -12.17 8.19 -3.09
N GLU A 6 -13.07 7.21 -3.02
CA GLU A 6 -14.12 7.14 -2.01
C GLU A 6 -13.51 7.03 -0.60
N CYS A 7 -12.46 6.22 -0.43
CA CYS A 7 -11.82 6.03 0.87
C CYS A 7 -11.10 7.28 1.40
N ILE A 8 -10.82 8.26 0.53
CA ILE A 8 -10.28 9.57 0.93
C ILE A 8 -11.32 10.70 0.88
N GLY A 9 -12.61 10.33 0.83
CA GLY A 9 -13.72 11.24 0.97
C GLY A 9 -14.14 11.96 -0.31
N PHE A 10 -14.05 11.30 -1.46
CA PHE A 10 -14.65 11.74 -2.72
C PHE A 10 -15.75 10.77 -3.14
N PRO A 11 -17.01 10.98 -2.73
CA PRO A 11 -18.13 10.19 -3.18
C PRO A 11 -18.29 10.19 -4.71
N PRO A 12 -18.87 9.15 -5.32
CA PRO A 12 -18.96 8.98 -6.77
C PRO A 12 -19.69 10.14 -7.49
N ASP A 13 -20.62 10.80 -6.81
CA ASP A 13 -21.40 11.92 -7.32
C ASP A 13 -20.62 13.25 -7.38
N GLN A 14 -19.46 13.33 -6.76
CA GLN A 14 -18.67 14.57 -6.63
C GLN A 14 -17.79 14.91 -7.84
N GLY A 15 -18.04 14.32 -8.99
CA GLY A 15 -17.50 14.76 -10.27
C GLY A 15 -15.98 14.71 -10.39
N LEU A 16 -15.43 13.57 -10.81
CA LEU A 16 -14.02 13.35 -11.09
C LEU A 16 -13.38 14.45 -11.97
N GLU A 17 -14.11 14.99 -12.92
CA GLU A 17 -13.62 16.05 -13.81
C GLU A 17 -13.39 17.39 -13.07
N ALA A 18 -14.22 17.71 -12.09
CA ALA A 18 -14.03 18.90 -11.25
C ALA A 18 -12.80 18.76 -10.37
N LEU A 19 -12.58 17.55 -9.82
CA LEU A 19 -11.38 17.23 -9.06
C LEU A 19 -10.13 17.33 -9.93
N LYS A 20 -10.11 16.69 -11.11
CA LYS A 20 -9.00 16.81 -12.07
C LYS A 20 -8.68 18.25 -12.40
N LYS A 21 -9.69 19.04 -12.74
CA LYS A 21 -9.53 20.46 -13.03
C LYS A 21 -8.92 21.24 -11.86
N THR A 22 -9.32 20.91 -10.64
CA THR A 22 -8.76 21.53 -9.43
C THR A 22 -7.29 21.20 -9.26
N VAL A 23 -6.93 19.90 -9.41
CA VAL A 23 -5.54 19.46 -9.27
C VAL A 23 -4.66 20.01 -10.40
N LEU A 24 -5.15 20.04 -11.64
CA LEU A 24 -4.42 20.63 -12.76
C LEU A 24 -4.16 22.12 -12.58
N ALA A 25 -5.09 22.85 -11.95
CA ALA A 25 -4.96 24.30 -11.75
C ALA A 25 -4.11 24.67 -10.52
N LYS A 26 -4.09 23.86 -9.48
CA LYS A 26 -3.52 24.20 -8.17
C LYS A 26 -2.50 23.20 -7.65
N GLY A 27 -2.33 22.07 -8.33
CA GLY A 27 -1.42 21.00 -7.93
C GLY A 27 0.03 21.37 -8.13
N GLU A 28 0.89 20.73 -7.36
CA GLU A 28 2.34 20.84 -7.44
C GLU A 28 2.93 19.67 -8.23
N PRO A 29 4.00 19.86 -9.01
CA PRO A 29 4.70 18.74 -9.65
C PRO A 29 5.17 17.72 -8.61
N THR A 30 4.98 16.42 -8.92
CA THR A 30 5.52 15.37 -8.08
C THR A 30 7.00 15.13 -8.38
N PRO A 31 7.84 14.88 -7.36
CA PRO A 31 9.24 14.56 -7.57
C PRO A 31 9.40 13.20 -8.27
N TYR A 32 10.55 12.97 -8.91
CA TYR A 32 10.98 11.70 -9.51
C TYR A 32 10.16 11.18 -10.70
N ARG A 33 9.35 12.02 -11.35
CA ARG A 33 8.53 11.59 -12.49
C ARG A 33 9.28 11.60 -13.83
N GLY A 34 10.25 12.47 -13.99
CA GLY A 34 11.12 12.48 -15.16
C GLY A 34 10.40 12.66 -16.50
N PRO A 35 11.03 12.28 -17.64
CA PRO A 35 10.51 12.53 -18.98
C PRO A 35 9.38 11.59 -19.43
N ARG A 36 8.88 10.70 -18.58
CA ARG A 36 7.86 9.71 -18.95
C ARG A 36 6.43 10.24 -18.94
N GLY A 37 6.23 11.47 -18.50
CA GLY A 37 4.91 12.10 -18.45
C GLY A 37 4.82 13.20 -17.40
N ASP A 38 3.61 13.68 -17.22
CA ASP A 38 3.27 14.71 -16.26
C ASP A 38 2.63 14.08 -15.03
N SER A 39 2.95 14.58 -13.85
CA SER A 39 2.29 14.19 -12.61
C SER A 39 2.22 15.38 -11.65
N LEU A 40 1.02 15.68 -11.20
CA LEU A 40 0.72 16.73 -10.23
C LEU A 40 0.10 16.12 -8.99
N ARG A 41 0.39 16.71 -7.84
CA ARG A 41 -0.21 16.34 -6.55
C ARG A 41 -0.95 17.51 -5.95
N TYR A 42 -2.04 17.23 -5.26
CA TYR A 42 -2.78 18.19 -4.47
C TYR A 42 -2.89 17.67 -3.04
N PRO A 43 -2.23 18.31 -2.07
CA PRO A 43 -2.24 17.85 -0.69
C PRO A 43 -3.61 18.08 -0.03
N LEU A 44 -4.04 17.10 0.76
CA LEU A 44 -5.22 17.15 1.60
C LEU A 44 -4.82 17.07 3.08
N ALA A 45 -5.81 17.02 3.97
CA ALA A 45 -5.55 16.84 5.40
C ALA A 45 -5.02 15.42 5.72
N GLY A 46 -4.28 15.29 6.83
CA GLY A 46 -3.84 13.99 7.35
C GLY A 46 -2.76 13.27 6.53
N GLY A 47 -2.06 13.97 5.65
CA GLY A 47 -1.06 13.38 4.75
C GLY A 47 -1.64 12.77 3.48
N LEU A 48 -2.96 12.85 3.30
CA LEU A 48 -3.61 12.44 2.06
C LEU A 48 -3.25 13.40 0.92
N GLU A 49 -3.20 12.87 -0.28
CA GLU A 49 -2.98 13.64 -1.52
C GLU A 49 -3.89 13.07 -2.62
N VAL A 50 -4.30 13.90 -3.54
CA VAL A 50 -4.79 13.48 -4.85
C VAL A 50 -3.68 13.70 -5.85
N ARG A 51 -3.42 12.71 -6.69
CA ARG A 51 -2.48 12.81 -7.80
C ARG A 51 -3.20 12.66 -9.12
N VAL A 52 -2.82 13.48 -10.09
CA VAL A 52 -3.22 13.33 -11.49
C VAL A 52 -2.00 13.11 -12.33
N GLU A 53 -2.07 12.13 -13.21
CA GLU A 53 -0.94 11.63 -13.98
C GLU A 53 -1.35 11.31 -15.41
N ARG A 54 -0.42 11.54 -16.34
CA ARG A 54 -0.53 11.05 -17.72
C ARG A 54 0.84 10.67 -18.26
N GLY A 55 0.88 9.66 -19.11
CA GLY A 55 2.06 9.28 -19.86
C GLY A 55 2.40 10.31 -20.96
N THR A 56 3.65 10.30 -21.42
CA THR A 56 4.08 11.12 -22.56
C THR A 56 3.31 10.71 -23.81
N GLY A 57 2.64 11.67 -24.44
CA GLY A 57 1.81 11.45 -25.63
C GLY A 57 0.39 10.95 -25.35
N GLU A 58 0.02 10.76 -24.07
CA GLU A 58 -1.33 10.44 -23.67
C GLU A 58 -2.16 11.71 -23.47
N GLU A 59 -3.43 11.67 -23.88
CA GLU A 59 -4.36 12.78 -23.65
C GLU A 59 -5.08 12.63 -22.31
N ARG A 60 -5.30 11.37 -21.88
CA ARG A 60 -6.08 11.06 -20.67
C ARG A 60 -5.24 11.23 -19.42
N TRP A 61 -5.81 11.95 -18.45
CA TRP A 61 -5.30 12.04 -17.10
C TRP A 61 -5.95 10.97 -16.20
N ASN A 62 -5.14 10.20 -15.51
CA ASN A 62 -5.56 9.29 -14.47
C ASN A 62 -5.50 9.97 -13.12
N VAL A 63 -6.40 9.61 -12.22
CA VAL A 63 -6.51 10.18 -10.86
C VAL A 63 -6.31 9.08 -9.84
N TRP A 64 -5.46 9.35 -8.85
CA TRP A 64 -5.12 8.40 -7.81
C TRP A 64 -5.16 9.05 -6.43
N PRO A 65 -5.70 8.37 -5.40
CA PRO A 65 -5.41 8.74 -4.03
C PRO A 65 -3.97 8.38 -3.71
N TYR A 66 -3.40 9.08 -2.77
CA TYR A 66 -2.10 8.77 -2.21
C TYR A 66 -2.04 9.25 -0.76
N ALA A 67 -1.22 8.60 0.05
CA ALA A 67 -0.96 9.04 1.41
C ALA A 67 0.54 9.12 1.68
N ARG A 68 0.95 10.25 2.23
CA ARG A 68 2.28 10.42 2.79
C ARG A 68 2.24 10.01 4.26
N VAL A 69 2.93 8.94 4.60
CA VAL A 69 2.99 8.39 5.96
C VAL A 69 4.43 8.27 6.44
N ASP A 70 4.63 8.43 7.74
CA ASP A 70 5.98 8.49 8.33
C ASP A 70 6.53 7.12 8.72
N HIS A 71 5.68 6.10 8.79
CA HIS A 71 6.16 4.75 9.13
C HIS A 71 6.91 4.11 7.96
N ARG A 72 7.74 3.15 8.29
CA ARG A 72 8.54 2.40 7.31
C ARG A 72 8.38 0.92 7.55
N LEU A 73 8.02 0.22 6.50
CA LEU A 73 7.96 -1.23 6.41
C LEU A 73 9.19 -1.72 5.64
N ARG A 74 9.75 -2.85 6.02
CA ARG A 74 10.74 -3.56 5.20
C ARG A 74 10.00 -4.60 4.37
N MET A 75 10.35 -4.70 3.09
CA MET A 75 9.77 -5.69 2.18
C MET A 75 10.89 -6.36 1.37
N ALA A 76 10.98 -7.68 1.48
CA ALA A 76 11.79 -8.48 0.58
C ALA A 76 11.01 -8.70 -0.71
N VAL A 77 11.46 -8.08 -1.79
CA VAL A 77 10.74 -8.07 -3.08
C VAL A 77 11.10 -9.30 -3.89
N PHE A 78 10.11 -10.03 -4.34
CA PHE A 78 10.27 -11.17 -5.24
C PHE A 78 10.05 -10.78 -6.69
N GLU A 79 9.06 -9.92 -6.91
CA GLU A 79 8.67 -9.51 -8.25
C GLU A 79 8.31 -8.03 -8.31
N THR A 80 8.54 -7.45 -9.49
CA THR A 80 8.12 -6.08 -9.82
C THR A 80 7.41 -6.07 -11.16
N ARG A 81 6.22 -5.49 -11.23
CA ARG A 81 5.43 -5.34 -12.46
C ARG A 81 5.14 -3.88 -12.77
N GLY A 82 4.98 -3.59 -14.07
CA GLY A 82 4.45 -2.29 -14.49
C GLY A 82 2.97 -2.17 -14.16
N VAL A 83 2.52 -0.95 -13.88
CA VAL A 83 1.10 -0.66 -13.71
C VAL A 83 0.57 -0.16 -15.06
N PRO A 84 -0.44 -0.82 -15.66
CA PRO A 84 -0.92 -0.46 -17.00
C PRO A 84 -1.35 0.99 -17.13
N ASP A 85 -2.01 1.53 -16.09
CA ASP A 85 -2.58 2.87 -16.08
C ASP A 85 -1.63 3.93 -15.49
N SER A 86 -0.38 3.58 -15.19
CA SER A 86 0.63 4.53 -14.69
C SER A 86 2.01 4.23 -15.27
N PRO A 87 2.61 5.17 -16.00
CA PRO A 87 3.97 5.00 -16.51
C PRO A 87 5.04 5.12 -15.42
N PHE A 88 4.65 5.50 -14.21
CA PHE A 88 5.54 5.83 -13.10
C PHE A 88 5.58 4.75 -12.03
N ASP A 89 4.46 4.09 -11.82
CA ASP A 89 4.25 3.20 -10.70
C ASP A 89 4.74 1.77 -11.00
N ARG A 90 4.97 1.04 -9.93
CA ARG A 90 5.29 -0.38 -9.97
C ARG A 90 4.48 -1.11 -8.93
N LEU A 91 3.94 -2.24 -9.30
CA LEU A 91 3.42 -3.22 -8.37
C LEU A 91 4.59 -4.05 -7.86
N LEU A 92 4.75 -4.11 -6.55
CA LEU A 92 5.70 -4.97 -5.87
C LEU A 92 4.96 -6.14 -5.24
N TYR A 93 5.55 -7.32 -5.36
CA TYR A 93 5.14 -8.52 -4.66
C TYR A 93 6.30 -9.04 -3.81
N GLY A 94 6.05 -9.40 -2.55
CA GLY A 94 7.10 -9.85 -1.65
C GLY A 94 6.62 -10.11 -0.24
N VAL A 95 7.58 -10.24 0.69
CA VAL A 95 7.33 -10.50 2.10
C VAL A 95 7.58 -9.26 2.93
N ALA A 96 6.57 -8.91 3.74
CA ALA A 96 6.67 -7.81 4.68
C ALA A 96 7.50 -8.18 5.91
N ASN A 97 8.44 -7.32 6.29
CA ASN A 97 9.33 -7.46 7.45
C ASN A 97 10.04 -8.83 7.53
N PRO A 98 10.76 -9.23 6.46
CA PRO A 98 11.45 -10.51 6.42
C PRO A 98 12.37 -10.64 7.63
N ARG A 99 12.36 -11.80 8.26
CA ARG A 99 13.30 -12.11 9.33
C ARG A 99 14.73 -12.16 8.75
N PRO A 100 15.73 -11.61 9.45
CA PRO A 100 17.09 -11.85 9.05
C PRO A 100 17.35 -13.37 9.08
N PRO A 101 18.08 -13.92 8.10
CA PRO A 101 18.44 -15.33 8.15
C PRO A 101 19.08 -15.61 9.52
N LYS A 102 18.59 -16.64 10.19
CA LYS A 102 19.18 -17.09 11.47
C LYS A 102 20.64 -17.39 11.16
N SER A 103 21.55 -16.58 11.65
CA SER A 103 22.99 -16.82 11.63
C SER A 103 23.34 -17.93 12.65
N ALA A 104 22.63 -19.02 12.62
CA ALA A 104 22.86 -20.19 13.46
C ALA A 104 23.93 -21.03 12.78
N GLY A 105 25.21 -20.81 13.17
CA GLY A 105 26.22 -21.87 13.02
C GLY A 105 26.39 -22.42 11.61
N MET A 106 26.24 -21.61 10.56
CA MET A 106 26.55 -22.06 9.21
C MET A 106 28.06 -22.18 9.07
N ASP A 107 28.55 -23.37 8.82
CA ASP A 107 29.90 -23.59 8.36
C ASP A 107 30.13 -22.85 7.03
N PRO A 108 31.37 -22.34 6.79
CA PRO A 108 31.68 -21.56 5.59
C PRO A 108 31.48 -22.28 4.24
N GLY A 109 30.98 -23.51 4.25
CA GLY A 109 30.69 -24.33 3.06
C GLY A 109 29.21 -24.65 2.86
N ASP A 110 28.33 -24.25 3.78
CA ASP A 110 26.92 -24.49 3.62
C ASP A 110 26.34 -23.56 2.57
N GLU A 111 25.70 -24.11 1.55
CA GLU A 111 24.91 -23.31 0.60
C GLU A 111 23.93 -22.47 1.40
N VAL A 112 23.94 -21.16 1.17
CA VAL A 112 22.87 -20.26 1.64
C VAL A 112 21.59 -20.90 1.13
N PRO A 113 20.66 -21.33 1.99
CA PRO A 113 19.41 -21.90 1.53
C PRO A 113 18.83 -20.92 0.53
N GLY A 114 18.78 -21.33 -0.73
CA GLY A 114 18.09 -20.58 -1.76
C GLY A 114 16.74 -20.22 -1.17
N THR A 115 16.21 -19.07 -1.49
CA THR A 115 14.94 -18.53 -1.04
C THR A 115 13.90 -19.65 -1.02
N SER A 116 13.88 -20.41 0.06
CA SER A 116 12.98 -21.54 0.19
C SER A 116 11.61 -20.93 0.40
N LEU A 117 10.69 -21.29 -0.47
CA LEU A 117 9.27 -20.97 -0.29
C LEU A 117 8.76 -21.47 1.08
N ASP A 118 9.46 -22.41 1.70
CA ASP A 118 9.19 -22.91 3.06
C ASP A 118 9.33 -21.86 4.17
N LEU A 119 9.97 -20.71 3.90
CA LEU A 119 9.97 -19.56 4.81
C LEU A 119 8.66 -18.76 4.73
N LEU A 120 7.81 -19.02 3.76
CA LEU A 120 6.58 -18.25 3.52
C LEU A 120 5.46 -18.60 4.49
N ASP A 121 5.47 -19.76 5.13
CA ASP A 121 4.43 -20.17 6.08
C ASP A 121 4.36 -19.30 7.34
N GLU A 122 5.44 -18.58 7.68
CA GLU A 122 5.49 -17.70 8.84
C GLU A 122 5.52 -16.20 8.48
N GLU A 123 5.53 -15.83 7.21
CA GLU A 123 5.77 -14.47 6.75
C GLU A 123 4.56 -13.89 6.00
N TYR A 124 4.41 -12.58 6.08
CA TYR A 124 3.27 -11.88 5.51
C TYR A 124 3.54 -11.52 4.05
N LEU A 125 2.91 -12.23 3.13
CA LEU A 125 2.88 -11.84 1.73
C LEU A 125 2.19 -10.49 1.59
N LEU A 126 2.75 -9.62 0.77
CA LEU A 126 2.22 -8.28 0.54
C LEU A 126 2.38 -7.90 -0.93
N THR A 127 1.32 -7.36 -1.51
CA THR A 127 1.39 -6.60 -2.75
C THR A 127 1.21 -5.12 -2.45
N ALA A 128 1.99 -4.27 -3.13
CA ALA A 128 1.90 -2.83 -2.92
C ALA A 128 2.24 -2.05 -4.20
N TYR A 129 1.45 -1.03 -4.49
CA TYR A 129 1.77 -0.05 -5.51
C TYR A 129 2.80 0.95 -4.99
N VAL A 130 3.93 1.06 -5.68
CA VAL A 130 4.97 2.03 -5.34
C VAL A 130 4.99 3.12 -6.38
N THR A 131 4.63 4.34 -5.96
CA THR A 131 4.41 5.48 -6.84
C THR A 131 5.69 6.13 -7.34
N ASP A 132 6.83 5.84 -6.74
CA ASP A 132 8.16 6.24 -7.20
C ASP A 132 8.95 5.06 -7.77
N GLY A 133 8.26 4.14 -8.42
CA GLY A 133 8.83 2.93 -9.02
C GLY A 133 9.92 3.20 -10.06
N LEU A 134 9.98 4.41 -10.64
CA LEU A 134 11.08 4.82 -11.52
C LEU A 134 12.44 4.92 -10.81
N ARG A 135 12.45 5.00 -9.48
CA ARG A 135 13.69 4.95 -8.67
C ARG A 135 14.27 3.55 -8.60
N LEU A 136 13.44 2.53 -8.83
CA LEU A 136 13.89 1.15 -8.79
C LEU A 136 14.87 0.86 -9.93
N PRO A 137 15.90 0.06 -9.71
CA PRO A 137 16.76 -0.43 -10.77
C PRO A 137 15.92 -1.26 -11.75
N ARG A 138 16.35 -1.31 -13.02
CA ARG A 138 15.66 -2.08 -14.06
C ARG A 138 15.55 -3.58 -13.71
N GLN A 139 16.54 -4.09 -12.98
CA GLN A 139 16.56 -5.45 -12.46
C GLN A 139 16.79 -5.36 -10.95
N LEU A 140 15.78 -5.75 -10.20
CA LEU A 140 15.87 -5.91 -8.76
C LEU A 140 16.14 -7.40 -8.49
N ALA A 141 17.15 -7.69 -7.70
CA ALA A 141 17.43 -9.09 -7.33
C ALA A 141 16.26 -9.61 -6.47
N VAL A 142 15.85 -10.87 -6.71
CA VAL A 142 14.85 -11.55 -5.89
C VAL A 142 15.30 -11.55 -4.43
N GLY A 143 14.38 -11.28 -3.52
CA GLY A 143 14.68 -11.17 -2.09
C GLY A 143 15.33 -9.84 -1.68
N HIS A 144 15.50 -8.89 -2.59
CA HIS A 144 16.05 -7.58 -2.26
C HIS A 144 15.13 -6.85 -1.28
N VAL A 145 15.69 -6.37 -0.18
CA VAL A 145 14.92 -5.71 0.88
C VAL A 145 14.85 -4.20 0.64
N LEU A 146 13.65 -3.72 0.41
CA LEU A 146 13.33 -2.29 0.33
C LEU A 146 12.74 -1.79 1.65
N ALA A 147 12.98 -0.53 1.97
CA ALA A 147 12.20 0.19 2.97
C ALA A 147 11.08 0.95 2.24
N LEU A 148 9.85 0.69 2.61
CA LEU A 148 8.66 1.29 2.01
C LEU A 148 7.86 2.05 3.06
N SER A 149 7.28 3.16 2.65
CA SER A 149 6.26 3.88 3.38
C SER A 149 4.93 3.52 2.74
N LEU A 150 4.07 2.77 3.42
CA LEU A 150 2.84 2.22 2.86
C LEU A 150 1.61 2.63 3.65
N ALA A 151 0.48 2.77 2.95
CA ALA A 151 -0.85 2.95 3.49
C ALA A 151 -1.84 2.02 2.78
N GLY A 152 -2.86 1.55 3.49
CA GLY A 152 -3.96 0.80 2.92
C GLY A 152 -5.15 1.71 2.62
N PHE A 153 -5.75 1.56 1.45
CA PHE A 153 -6.96 2.24 1.03
C PHE A 153 -8.09 1.22 0.98
N ALA A 154 -9.13 1.44 1.80
CA ALA A 154 -10.25 0.51 1.93
C ALA A 154 -11.06 0.42 0.64
N LEU A 155 -11.34 -0.81 0.21
CA LEU A 155 -12.18 -1.11 -0.95
C LEU A 155 -13.52 -1.68 -0.51
N ASP A 156 -13.47 -2.73 0.29
CA ASP A 156 -14.61 -3.44 0.86
C ASP A 156 -14.18 -3.91 2.25
N VAL A 157 -14.85 -3.44 3.29
CA VAL A 157 -14.43 -3.71 4.67
C VAL A 157 -15.61 -4.02 5.58
N HIS A 158 -15.33 -4.77 6.62
CA HIS A 158 -16.24 -4.94 7.74
C HIS A 158 -15.47 -4.90 9.07
N PHE A 159 -16.21 -4.83 10.17
CA PHE A 159 -15.62 -4.77 11.50
C PHE A 159 -16.11 -5.92 12.34
N VAL A 160 -15.18 -6.51 13.11
CA VAL A 160 -15.45 -7.59 14.06
C VAL A 160 -15.17 -7.06 15.44
N GLY A 161 -16.18 -7.09 16.30
CA GLY A 161 -16.07 -6.68 17.68
C GLY A 161 -15.28 -7.70 18.53
N PRO A 162 -14.82 -7.30 19.74
CA PRO A 162 -13.96 -8.15 20.56
C PRO A 162 -14.65 -9.43 21.08
N ASN A 163 -15.99 -9.49 21.03
CA ASN A 163 -16.79 -10.64 21.46
C ASN A 163 -17.45 -11.37 20.28
N GLU A 164 -17.12 -11.01 19.06
CA GLU A 164 -17.63 -11.62 17.85
C GLU A 164 -16.60 -12.63 17.31
N GLU A 165 -17.08 -13.69 16.70
CA GLU A 165 -16.20 -14.65 16.01
C GLU A 165 -15.68 -14.02 14.72
N SER A 166 -14.36 -14.01 14.55
CA SER A 166 -13.76 -13.60 13.30
C SER A 166 -14.08 -14.62 12.21
N PRO A 167 -14.52 -14.19 11.01
CA PRO A 167 -14.65 -15.07 9.86
C PRO A 167 -13.31 -15.69 9.41
N SER A 168 -12.20 -15.16 9.89
CA SER A 168 -10.84 -15.65 9.63
C SER A 168 -10.18 -16.13 10.93
N PRO A 169 -10.59 -17.28 11.51
CA PRO A 169 -10.07 -17.75 12.80
C PRO A 169 -8.57 -18.01 12.81
N GLU A 170 -7.97 -18.34 11.67
CA GLU A 170 -6.53 -18.52 11.51
C GLU A 170 -5.70 -17.28 11.85
N VAL A 171 -6.34 -16.12 11.94
CA VAL A 171 -5.70 -14.87 12.35
C VAL A 171 -5.11 -14.96 13.75
N PHE A 172 -5.74 -15.75 14.63
CA PHE A 172 -5.28 -15.92 16.02
C PHE A 172 -4.07 -16.84 16.13
N GLU A 173 -3.81 -17.65 15.12
CA GLU A 173 -2.65 -18.53 15.03
C GLU A 173 -1.42 -17.79 14.44
N ARG A 174 -1.64 -16.65 13.79
CA ARG A 174 -0.58 -15.85 13.18
C ARG A 174 0.15 -14.98 14.20
N PRO A 175 1.46 -14.79 14.06
CA PRO A 175 2.21 -13.82 14.85
C PRO A 175 1.55 -12.42 14.78
N HIS A 176 1.45 -11.75 15.91
CA HIS A 176 0.81 -10.42 16.01
C HIS A 176 -0.70 -10.40 15.71
N GLY A 177 -1.37 -11.54 15.47
CA GLY A 177 -2.78 -11.58 15.15
C GLY A 177 -3.13 -10.74 13.91
N ALA A 178 -2.27 -10.72 12.90
CA ALA A 178 -2.49 -10.04 11.63
C ALA A 178 -2.55 -11.06 10.51
N LEU A 179 -3.43 -10.84 9.54
CA LEU A 179 -3.56 -11.66 8.35
C LEU A 179 -3.44 -10.78 7.11
N PHE A 180 -2.69 -11.26 6.13
CA PHE A 180 -2.56 -10.67 4.79
C PHE A 180 -2.66 -11.80 3.77
N ARG A 181 -3.56 -11.65 2.81
CA ARG A 181 -3.71 -12.55 1.67
C ARG A 181 -3.79 -11.74 0.39
N THR A 182 -3.16 -12.22 -0.67
CA THR A 182 -3.36 -11.67 -2.01
C THR A 182 -4.76 -12.05 -2.50
N LEU A 183 -5.44 -11.13 -3.18
CA LEU A 183 -6.75 -11.40 -3.79
C LEU A 183 -6.66 -11.97 -5.21
N GLY A 184 -5.46 -12.10 -5.76
CA GLY A 184 -5.18 -12.81 -7.00
C GLY A 184 -4.70 -14.23 -6.75
N ASP A 185 -4.44 -14.96 -7.81
CA ASP A 185 -3.79 -16.26 -7.76
C ASP A 185 -2.26 -16.14 -7.63
N GLU A 186 -1.54 -17.26 -7.54
CA GLU A 186 -0.07 -17.27 -7.42
C GLU A 186 0.63 -16.71 -8.67
N GLU A 187 0.04 -16.87 -9.86
CA GLU A 187 0.60 -16.38 -11.11
C GLU A 187 0.33 -14.88 -11.31
N ASP A 188 -0.84 -14.42 -10.82
CA ASP A 188 -1.22 -13.01 -10.83
C ASP A 188 -1.82 -12.59 -9.47
N PRO A 189 -0.97 -12.27 -8.48
CA PRO A 189 -1.41 -11.94 -7.13
C PRO A 189 -2.28 -10.68 -7.04
N GLY A 190 -2.45 -9.97 -8.17
CA GLY A 190 -3.23 -8.73 -8.19
C GLY A 190 -2.61 -7.61 -7.37
N GLY A 191 -3.31 -6.47 -7.33
CA GLY A 191 -2.86 -5.28 -6.57
C GLY A 191 -3.59 -5.08 -5.25
N CYS A 192 -4.56 -5.93 -4.92
CA CYS A 192 -5.39 -5.83 -3.73
C CYS A 192 -5.08 -6.97 -2.76
N MET A 193 -5.27 -6.68 -1.48
CA MET A 193 -5.04 -7.61 -0.39
C MET A 193 -6.32 -7.77 0.43
N ASP A 194 -6.62 -9.00 0.82
CA ASP A 194 -7.54 -9.28 1.91
C ASP A 194 -6.76 -9.28 3.23
N VAL A 195 -7.21 -8.49 4.19
CA VAL A 195 -6.50 -8.36 5.47
C VAL A 195 -7.44 -8.51 6.64
N SER A 196 -6.91 -8.96 7.77
CA SER A 196 -7.58 -8.90 9.07
C SER A 196 -6.59 -8.33 10.10
N LEU A 197 -6.85 -7.11 10.57
CA LEU A 197 -5.95 -6.35 11.42
C LEU A 197 -6.69 -5.78 12.62
N ARG A 198 -6.04 -5.75 13.79
CA ARG A 198 -6.61 -5.12 14.97
C ARG A 198 -6.47 -3.59 14.89
N VAL A 199 -7.54 -2.88 15.13
CA VAL A 199 -7.56 -1.42 15.25
C VAL A 199 -6.87 -1.02 16.55
N ARG A 200 -5.77 -0.28 16.43
CA ARG A 200 -4.98 0.22 17.57
C ARG A 200 -5.46 1.59 18.03
N SER A 201 -5.60 2.49 17.07
CA SER A 201 -6.07 3.86 17.32
C SER A 201 -6.76 4.42 16.08
N LEU A 202 -7.46 5.53 16.28
CA LEU A 202 -8.25 6.17 15.25
C LEU A 202 -8.01 7.67 15.28
N ARG A 203 -7.84 8.27 14.09
CA ARG A 203 -7.83 9.72 13.88
C ARG A 203 -8.83 10.07 12.81
N HIS A 204 -9.41 11.25 12.91
CA HIS A 204 -10.34 11.78 11.91
C HIS A 204 -9.72 12.99 11.24
N VAL A 205 -9.87 13.06 9.93
CA VAL A 205 -9.53 14.24 9.15
C VAL A 205 -10.69 14.57 8.22
N ARG A 206 -10.84 15.83 7.86
CA ARG A 206 -11.87 16.27 6.92
C ARG A 206 -11.23 16.56 5.57
N ASN A 207 -11.77 15.97 4.52
CA ASN A 207 -11.36 16.32 3.17
C ASN A 207 -11.75 17.80 2.90
N PRO A 208 -10.79 18.69 2.62
CA PRO A 208 -11.07 20.12 2.47
C PRO A 208 -11.85 20.47 1.21
N LEU A 209 -11.90 19.56 0.22
CA LEU A 209 -12.62 19.80 -1.03
C LEU A 209 -14.09 19.35 -0.98
N THR A 210 -14.39 18.32 -0.22
CA THR A 210 -15.72 17.71 -0.16
C THR A 210 -16.44 17.91 1.17
N GLY A 211 -15.66 18.17 2.24
CA GLY A 211 -16.17 18.23 3.60
C GLY A 211 -16.42 16.85 4.24
N VAL A 212 -16.21 15.76 3.51
CA VAL A 212 -16.39 14.40 4.03
C VAL A 212 -15.30 14.08 5.05
N GLU A 213 -15.67 13.42 6.14
CA GLU A 213 -14.72 12.91 7.13
C GLU A 213 -14.07 11.62 6.64
N VAL A 214 -12.76 11.51 6.89
CA VAL A 214 -11.96 10.33 6.60
C VAL A 214 -11.38 9.82 7.90
N ASP A 215 -11.60 8.55 8.17
CA ASP A 215 -11.02 7.83 9.28
C ASP A 215 -9.63 7.32 8.89
N ILE A 216 -8.63 7.66 9.69
CA ILE A 216 -7.29 7.11 9.59
C ILE A 216 -7.14 6.10 10.71
N VAL A 217 -7.24 4.83 10.38
CA VAL A 217 -7.13 3.71 11.31
C VAL A 217 -5.68 3.28 11.38
N GLU A 218 -5.07 3.44 12.55
CA GLU A 218 -3.77 2.80 12.82
C GLU A 218 -4.02 1.35 13.21
N ALA A 219 -3.69 0.42 12.34
CA ALA A 219 -3.88 -1.00 12.56
C ALA A 219 -2.58 -1.71 12.95
N ASP A 220 -2.69 -2.71 13.84
CA ASP A 220 -1.54 -3.55 14.20
C ASP A 220 -1.16 -4.42 12.99
N ALA A 221 0.00 -4.15 12.43
CA ALA A 221 0.59 -4.89 11.33
C ALA A 221 1.97 -5.44 11.72
N PRO A 222 2.54 -6.38 10.97
CA PRO A 222 3.84 -6.95 11.28
C PRO A 222 4.92 -5.91 11.45
N GLY A 223 5.51 -5.85 12.63
CA GLY A 223 6.61 -4.97 12.98
C GLY A 223 6.26 -3.54 13.34
N ARG A 224 5.27 -2.91 12.72
CA ARG A 224 4.83 -1.54 13.02
C ARG A 224 3.37 -1.33 12.67
N PRO A 225 2.66 -0.40 13.35
CA PRO A 225 1.32 -0.02 12.95
C PRO A 225 1.30 0.50 11.51
N MET A 226 0.22 0.22 10.80
CA MET A 226 0.00 0.63 9.41
C MET A 226 -1.25 1.49 9.33
N PRO A 227 -1.22 2.65 8.66
CA PRO A 227 -2.41 3.47 8.47
C PRO A 227 -3.28 2.91 7.36
N LEU A 228 -4.57 2.79 7.66
CA LEU A 228 -5.63 2.44 6.73
C LEU A 228 -6.59 3.61 6.61
N PHE A 229 -7.02 3.92 5.39
CA PHE A 229 -7.91 5.03 5.09
C PHE A 229 -9.27 4.52 4.64
N LEU A 230 -10.31 5.06 5.25
CA LEU A 230 -11.70 4.83 4.88
C LEU A 230 -12.53 6.08 5.18
N SER A 231 -13.50 6.39 4.34
CA SER A 231 -14.32 7.58 4.53
C SER A 231 -15.61 7.27 5.27
N ARG A 232 -16.16 8.28 5.94
CA ARG A 232 -17.48 8.18 6.56
C ARG A 232 -18.57 7.90 5.53
N TRP A 233 -18.40 8.42 4.33
CA TRP A 233 -19.32 8.13 3.25
C TRP A 233 -19.39 6.63 2.92
N GLN A 234 -18.25 5.92 2.84
CA GLN A 234 -18.24 4.46 2.63
C GLN A 234 -18.98 3.73 3.75
N LEU A 235 -18.68 4.09 5.02
CA LEU A 235 -19.34 3.47 6.16
C LEU A 235 -20.86 3.66 6.14
N GLU A 236 -21.32 4.86 5.82
CA GLU A 236 -22.75 5.19 5.72
C GLU A 236 -23.42 4.48 4.53
N ALA A 237 -22.75 4.44 3.37
CA ALA A 237 -23.26 3.79 2.18
C ALA A 237 -23.48 2.27 2.38
N GLU A 238 -22.61 1.63 3.15
CA GLU A 238 -22.66 0.20 3.44
C GLU A 238 -23.36 -0.12 4.77
N GLY A 239 -23.82 0.89 5.51
CA GLY A 239 -24.49 0.70 6.81
C GLY A 239 -23.57 0.17 7.90
N LEU A 240 -22.26 0.42 7.79
CA LEU A 240 -21.26 -0.06 8.73
C LEU A 240 -21.11 0.83 9.95
N PRO A 241 -20.81 0.26 11.12
CA PRO A 241 -20.51 1.04 12.32
C PRO A 241 -19.16 1.76 12.16
N ALA A 242 -18.95 2.82 12.93
CA ALA A 242 -17.64 3.45 13.03
C ALA A 242 -16.60 2.50 13.65
N PRO A 243 -15.37 2.44 13.09
CA PRO A 243 -14.30 1.62 13.66
C PRO A 243 -13.99 2.04 15.10
N ARG A 244 -13.53 1.10 15.93
CA ARG A 244 -13.16 1.35 17.33
C ARG A 244 -11.85 0.67 17.69
N PRO A 245 -11.02 1.29 18.53
CA PRO A 245 -9.84 0.61 19.06
C PRO A 245 -10.19 -0.73 19.74
N GLY A 246 -9.38 -1.75 19.49
CA GLY A 246 -9.61 -3.11 19.96
C GLY A 246 -10.47 -3.98 19.06
N TRP A 247 -11.24 -3.40 18.15
CA TRP A 247 -11.95 -4.15 17.10
C TRP A 247 -10.98 -4.61 16.03
N ARG A 248 -11.43 -5.52 15.17
CA ARG A 248 -10.72 -5.89 13.94
C ARG A 248 -11.36 -5.18 12.76
N ILE A 249 -10.53 -4.78 11.82
CA ILE A 249 -10.91 -4.37 10.48
C ILE A 249 -10.49 -5.48 9.53
N GLU A 250 -11.43 -5.97 8.74
CA GLU A 250 -11.23 -7.09 7.81
C GLU A 250 -11.75 -6.69 6.45
N GLY A 251 -11.14 -7.27 5.39
CA GLY A 251 -11.58 -7.09 4.02
C GLY A 251 -10.51 -6.63 3.04
N ALA A 252 -10.96 -6.12 1.90
CA ALA A 252 -10.13 -5.78 0.76
C ALA A 252 -9.52 -4.38 0.87
N PHE A 253 -8.20 -4.32 0.67
CA PHE A 253 -7.43 -3.08 0.64
C PHE A 253 -6.47 -3.03 -0.55
N LEU A 254 -6.29 -1.85 -1.09
CA LEU A 254 -5.17 -1.56 -1.97
C LEU A 254 -4.06 -0.90 -1.14
N PHE A 255 -2.87 -1.49 -1.14
CA PHE A 255 -1.71 -0.89 -0.51
C PHE A 255 -0.93 -0.04 -1.51
N GLN A 256 -0.66 1.20 -1.11
CA GLN A 256 0.09 2.14 -1.92
C GLN A 256 1.11 2.89 -1.07
N GLY A 257 2.25 3.23 -1.68
CA GLY A 257 3.26 3.98 -0.98
C GLY A 257 4.43 4.41 -1.83
N SER A 258 5.56 4.62 -1.17
CA SER A 258 6.80 5.06 -1.81
C SER A 258 8.02 4.42 -1.16
N ILE A 259 9.15 4.48 -1.84
CA ILE A 259 10.43 4.00 -1.33
C ILE A 259 10.92 4.98 -0.25
N ALA A 260 11.01 4.48 0.99
CA ALA A 260 11.36 5.24 2.18
C ALA A 260 12.86 5.14 2.49
N GLY A 261 13.72 5.58 1.61
CA GLY A 261 15.15 5.53 1.86
C GLY A 261 15.99 5.55 0.59
N GLY A 262 17.30 5.40 0.78
CA GLY A 262 18.20 5.21 -0.34
C GLY A 262 18.04 3.82 -0.93
N LEU A 263 18.08 3.73 -2.26
CA LEU A 263 18.26 2.45 -2.93
C LEU A 263 19.70 1.97 -2.71
N PRO A 264 19.92 0.65 -2.61
CA PRO A 264 21.27 0.14 -2.56
C PRO A 264 22.01 0.58 -3.84
N ARG A 265 23.24 1.00 -3.64
CA ARG A 265 24.12 1.30 -4.77
C ARG A 265 24.30 -0.01 -5.55
N GLN A 266 23.97 0.00 -6.83
CA GLN A 266 24.41 -1.07 -7.70
C GLN A 266 25.94 -1.10 -7.63
N THR A 267 26.48 -2.18 -7.10
CA THR A 267 27.93 -2.41 -7.22
C THR A 267 28.20 -2.50 -8.74
N PRO A 268 29.04 -1.63 -9.31
CA PRO A 268 29.38 -1.78 -10.71
C PRO A 268 29.90 -3.21 -10.88
N ARG A 269 29.28 -4.01 -11.74
CA ARG A 269 29.90 -5.27 -12.15
C ARG A 269 31.25 -4.88 -12.75
N ALA A 270 32.34 -5.27 -12.09
CA ALA A 270 33.64 -5.22 -12.72
C ALA A 270 33.49 -5.98 -14.05
N PHE A 271 33.69 -5.27 -15.14
CA PHE A 271 33.81 -5.91 -16.45
C PHE A 271 34.98 -6.88 -16.35
N GLY A 272 34.67 -8.17 -16.32
CA GLY A 272 35.62 -9.23 -16.56
C GLY A 272 35.55 -9.58 -18.04
#